data_646bcb50967580cdc2f20f110ed16474
#
_entry.id   646bcb50967580cdc2f20f110ed16474
#
_cell.length_a   1.000
_cell.length_b   1.000
_cell.length_c   1.000
_cell.angle_alpha   90.00
_cell.angle_beta   90.00
_cell.angle_gamma   90.00
#
_symmetry.space_group_name_H-M   'P 1'
#
loop_
_entity.id
_entity.type
_entity.pdbx_description
1 polymer ?
#
loop_
_entity_poly.entity_id
_entity_poly.type
_entity_poly.pdbx_seq_one_letter_code
_entity_poly.pdbx_strand_id
1 'polypeptide(L)'
;MYQSGINDKAVETFAAGERERFLQRNPKSVELAKRARKSLFGGVPMHWMSDWSMPSSLFVSHAKGARFYDVDGHEYIDFCLGDTGSMFGHSPDPIAKAIAEQGANGLTTMLPGEDAIIAGELLAERFGLPFWQVATTATDANRFVIRWARAITNRKVLLVFDGCYHGTVDDVMVRCKEGRTVHRGGPVSYTHLTLPTTPYV
;
A
#
# COMPACT_ATOMS: atom_id res chain seq x y z
N MET A 1 -31.18 -17.58 -5.90
CA MET A 1 -30.86 -16.34 -5.15
C MET A 1 -31.08 -16.63 -3.68
N TYR A 2 -30.01 -16.63 -2.91
CA TYR A 2 -30.11 -16.71 -1.45
C TYR A 2 -30.68 -15.38 -0.94
N GLN A 3 -31.90 -15.37 -0.45
CA GLN A 3 -32.41 -14.26 0.34
C GLN A 3 -31.71 -14.34 1.69
N SER A 4 -30.89 -13.37 2.00
CA SER A 4 -30.02 -13.37 3.18
C SER A 4 -30.75 -13.31 4.52
N GLY A 5 -32.07 -13.19 4.58
CA GLY A 5 -32.83 -13.04 5.81
C GLY A 5 -32.41 -11.83 6.68
N ILE A 6 -31.49 -11.02 6.23
CA ILE A 6 -30.97 -9.85 6.93
C ILE A 6 -31.94 -8.69 6.71
N ASN A 7 -32.32 -8.03 7.81
CA ASN A 7 -33.15 -6.84 7.77
C ASN A 7 -32.28 -5.61 7.45
N ASP A 8 -32.29 -5.15 6.20
CA ASP A 8 -31.48 -4.02 5.74
C ASP A 8 -31.68 -2.76 6.58
N LYS A 9 -32.91 -2.46 6.99
CA LYS A 9 -33.20 -1.31 7.85
C LYS A 9 -32.56 -1.42 9.24
N ALA A 10 -32.51 -2.62 9.80
CA ALA A 10 -31.82 -2.85 11.07
C ALA A 10 -30.31 -2.67 10.93
N VAL A 11 -29.72 -3.13 9.81
CA VAL A 11 -28.30 -2.93 9.48
C VAL A 11 -27.98 -1.46 9.31
N GLU A 12 -28.79 -0.70 8.58
CA GLU A 12 -28.60 0.74 8.39
C GLU A 12 -28.67 1.50 9.71
N THR A 13 -29.67 1.19 10.56
CA THR A 13 -29.80 1.81 11.89
C THR A 13 -28.59 1.53 12.78
N PHE A 14 -28.14 0.27 12.80
CA PHE A 14 -26.95 -0.12 13.54
C PHE A 14 -25.70 0.62 13.03
N ALA A 15 -25.49 0.62 11.70
CA ALA A 15 -24.36 1.28 11.07
C ALA A 15 -24.34 2.80 11.34
N ALA A 16 -25.51 3.46 11.36
CA ALA A 16 -25.60 4.87 11.71
C ALA A 16 -25.18 5.13 13.17
N GLY A 17 -25.62 4.29 14.11
CA GLY A 17 -25.21 4.37 15.50
C GLY A 17 -23.71 4.13 15.72
N GLU A 18 -23.12 3.18 14.98
CA GLU A 18 -21.68 2.92 15.05
C GLU A 18 -20.85 4.07 14.48
N ARG A 19 -21.30 4.71 13.39
CA ARG A 19 -20.65 5.90 12.83
C ARG A 19 -20.63 7.05 13.83
N GLU A 20 -21.75 7.29 14.51
CA GLU A 20 -21.81 8.33 15.52
C GLU A 20 -20.90 8.04 16.71
N ARG A 21 -20.92 6.82 17.24
CA ARG A 21 -20.01 6.36 18.29
C ARG A 21 -18.54 6.52 17.91
N PHE A 22 -18.20 6.16 16.67
CA PHE A 22 -16.83 6.33 16.16
C PHE A 22 -16.38 7.79 16.21
N LEU A 23 -17.21 8.71 15.72
CA LEU A 23 -16.89 10.14 15.72
C LEU A 23 -16.74 10.71 17.13
N GLN A 24 -17.60 10.28 18.07
CA GLN A 24 -17.52 10.71 19.47
C GLN A 24 -16.28 10.18 20.19
N ARG A 25 -15.83 8.97 19.85
CA ARG A 25 -14.67 8.34 20.47
C ARG A 25 -13.33 8.85 19.91
N ASN A 26 -13.33 9.43 18.71
CA ASN A 26 -12.10 9.81 17.99
C ASN A 26 -12.04 11.31 17.66
N PRO A 27 -12.26 12.22 18.65
CA PRO A 27 -12.38 13.66 18.40
C PRO A 27 -11.09 14.28 17.83
N LYS A 28 -9.90 13.83 18.28
CA LYS A 28 -8.61 14.33 17.77
C LYS A 28 -8.37 13.87 16.32
N SER A 29 -8.67 12.62 16.01
CA SER A 29 -8.60 12.09 14.64
C SER A 29 -9.53 12.84 13.71
N VAL A 30 -10.76 13.15 14.14
CA VAL A 30 -11.73 13.95 13.38
C VAL A 30 -11.21 15.36 13.11
N GLU A 31 -10.59 16.01 14.09
CA GLU A 31 -10.00 17.34 13.93
C GLU A 31 -8.81 17.32 12.97
N LEU A 32 -7.92 16.33 13.10
CA LEU A 32 -6.81 16.14 12.17
C LEU A 32 -7.27 15.86 10.74
N ALA A 33 -8.34 15.09 10.55
CA ALA A 33 -8.93 14.85 9.24
C ALA A 33 -9.47 16.13 8.59
N LYS A 34 -10.12 17.02 9.37
CA LYS A 34 -10.53 18.35 8.89
C LYS A 34 -9.34 19.21 8.49
N ARG A 35 -8.28 19.20 9.28
CA ARG A 35 -7.04 19.94 9.00
C ARG A 35 -6.35 19.40 7.75
N ALA A 36 -6.25 18.06 7.61
CA ALA A 36 -5.60 17.39 6.50
C ALA A 36 -6.25 17.72 5.14
N ARG A 37 -7.58 17.87 5.09
CA ARG A 37 -8.30 18.26 3.87
C ARG A 37 -7.93 19.63 3.31
N LYS A 38 -7.24 20.47 4.07
CA LYS A 38 -6.77 21.79 3.59
C LYS A 38 -5.53 21.69 2.71
N SER A 39 -4.77 20.59 2.80
CA SER A 39 -3.49 20.41 2.10
C SER A 39 -3.31 19.07 1.42
N LEU A 40 -4.12 18.07 1.78
CA LEU A 40 -4.07 16.73 1.20
C LEU A 40 -5.36 16.42 0.43
N PHE A 41 -5.22 15.94 -0.79
CA PHE A 41 -6.37 15.50 -1.57
C PHE A 41 -7.08 14.34 -0.84
N GLY A 42 -8.40 14.46 -0.64
CA GLY A 42 -9.15 13.50 0.16
C GLY A 42 -8.82 13.51 1.67
N GLY A 43 -7.92 14.39 2.13
CA GLY A 43 -7.50 14.45 3.54
C GLY A 43 -6.50 13.36 3.96
N VAL A 44 -5.89 12.68 3.00
CA VAL A 44 -4.96 11.57 3.22
C VAL A 44 -3.74 11.68 2.31
N PRO A 45 -2.56 11.17 2.71
CA PRO A 45 -1.35 11.25 1.88
C PRO A 45 -1.40 10.36 0.63
N MET A 46 -2.17 9.28 0.65
CA MET A 46 -2.37 8.38 -0.49
C MET A 46 -3.87 8.15 -0.69
N HIS A 47 -4.34 8.25 -1.93
CA HIS A 47 -5.77 8.21 -2.28
C HIS A 47 -6.51 6.98 -1.74
N TRP A 48 -5.91 5.79 -1.78
CA TRP A 48 -6.52 4.55 -1.30
C TRP A 48 -6.82 4.57 0.21
N MET A 49 -6.16 5.43 0.98
CA MET A 49 -6.44 5.59 2.41
C MET A 49 -7.80 6.24 2.68
N SER A 50 -8.43 6.86 1.68
CA SER A 50 -9.80 7.36 1.77
C SER A 50 -10.88 6.30 1.52
N ASP A 51 -10.49 5.12 1.02
CA ASP A 51 -11.43 4.06 0.64
C ASP A 51 -11.81 3.15 1.82
N TRP A 52 -11.21 3.37 2.98
CA TRP A 52 -11.60 2.68 4.20
C TRP A 52 -13.02 3.08 4.62
N SER A 53 -13.82 2.09 5.04
CA SER A 53 -15.23 2.30 5.40
C SER A 53 -15.46 3.06 6.72
N MET A 54 -14.43 3.64 7.30
CA MET A 54 -14.52 4.48 8.49
C MET A 54 -15.15 5.84 8.19
N PRO A 55 -15.96 6.41 9.10
CA PRO A 55 -16.57 7.74 8.89
C PRO A 55 -15.55 8.88 8.83
N SER A 56 -14.38 8.70 9.40
CA SER A 56 -13.23 9.60 9.33
C SER A 56 -11.94 8.79 9.43
N SER A 57 -10.86 9.27 8.83
CA SER A 57 -9.55 8.65 8.98
C SER A 57 -9.08 8.66 10.42
N LEU A 58 -8.53 7.55 10.89
CA LEU A 58 -7.74 7.51 12.12
C LEU A 58 -6.33 8.02 11.85
N PHE A 59 -5.75 8.66 12.84
CA PHE A 59 -4.35 9.09 12.79
C PHE A 59 -3.56 8.33 13.85
N VAL A 60 -2.53 7.64 13.41
CA VAL A 60 -1.66 6.85 14.29
C VAL A 60 -0.66 7.76 14.98
N SER A 61 -0.49 7.58 16.29
CA SER A 61 0.53 8.27 17.09
C SER A 61 1.83 7.47 17.15
N HIS A 62 1.75 6.18 17.42
CA HIS A 62 2.91 5.28 17.48
C HIS A 62 2.47 3.82 17.33
N ALA A 63 3.45 2.94 17.11
CA ALA A 63 3.22 1.51 17.00
C ALA A 63 4.42 0.72 17.54
N LYS A 64 4.15 -0.44 18.16
CA LYS A 64 5.18 -1.34 18.68
C LYS A 64 4.70 -2.79 18.64
N GLY A 65 5.54 -3.69 18.14
CA GLY A 65 5.17 -5.10 18.02
C GLY A 65 3.90 -5.29 17.15
N ALA A 66 2.90 -5.97 17.66
CA ALA A 66 1.63 -6.23 16.97
C ALA A 66 0.54 -5.17 17.27
N ARG A 67 0.91 -4.00 17.77
CA ARG A 67 -0.04 -2.98 18.23
C ARG A 67 0.28 -1.62 17.64
N PHE A 68 -0.76 -0.83 17.37
CA PHE A 68 -0.63 0.59 17.12
C PHE A 68 -1.61 1.37 18.01
N TYR A 69 -1.33 2.64 18.19
CA TYR A 69 -2.10 3.55 19.01
C TYR A 69 -2.48 4.77 18.17
N ASP A 70 -3.74 5.17 18.26
CA ASP A 70 -4.18 6.39 17.60
C ASP A 70 -3.87 7.64 18.45
N VAL A 71 -4.12 8.81 17.86
CA VAL A 71 -3.91 10.10 18.53
C VAL A 71 -4.94 10.37 19.63
N ASP A 72 -6.04 9.62 19.67
CA ASP A 72 -7.06 9.66 20.71
C ASP A 72 -6.69 8.78 21.91
N GLY A 73 -5.64 7.92 21.76
CA GLY A 73 -5.10 7.07 22.80
C GLY A 73 -5.67 5.65 22.83
N HIS A 74 -6.39 5.25 21.79
CA HIS A 74 -6.90 3.88 21.70
C HIS A 74 -5.82 2.94 21.18
N GLU A 75 -5.80 1.74 21.75
CA GLU A 75 -4.93 0.64 21.31
C GLU A 75 -5.68 -0.25 20.32
N TYR A 76 -4.97 -0.66 19.28
CA TYR A 76 -5.45 -1.60 18.26
C TYR A 76 -4.45 -2.73 18.07
N ILE A 77 -4.95 -3.95 17.86
CA ILE A 77 -4.14 -5.07 17.38
C ILE A 77 -4.07 -4.96 15.86
N ASP A 78 -2.86 -4.91 15.31
CA ASP A 78 -2.65 -4.75 13.89
C ASP A 78 -2.58 -6.10 13.18
N PHE A 79 -3.62 -6.45 12.45
CA PHE A 79 -3.67 -7.61 11.56
C PHE A 79 -3.32 -7.27 10.10
N CYS A 80 -3.15 -5.99 9.78
CA CYS A 80 -2.78 -5.55 8.43
C CYS A 80 -1.27 -5.56 8.23
N LEU A 81 -0.50 -5.19 9.26
CA LEU A 81 0.97 -5.15 9.23
C LEU A 81 1.54 -4.28 8.08
N GLY A 82 0.81 -3.23 7.70
CA GLY A 82 1.20 -2.36 6.60
C GLY A 82 1.39 -3.11 5.28
N ASP A 83 0.48 -4.03 4.94
CA ASP A 83 0.57 -4.91 3.77
C ASP A 83 1.92 -5.65 3.69
N THR A 84 2.32 -6.30 4.77
CA THR A 84 3.58 -7.02 4.93
C THR A 84 4.83 -6.18 5.27
N GLY A 85 4.77 -4.87 5.20
CA GLY A 85 5.89 -3.99 5.56
C GLY A 85 6.34 -4.14 7.03
N SER A 86 5.44 -4.55 7.92
CA SER A 86 5.70 -4.75 9.35
C SER A 86 5.58 -6.22 9.79
N MET A 87 5.97 -7.17 8.94
CA MET A 87 5.85 -8.61 9.24
C MET A 87 6.61 -9.04 10.52
N PHE A 88 7.66 -8.33 10.89
CA PHE A 88 8.41 -8.57 12.12
C PHE A 88 7.90 -7.75 13.31
N GLY A 89 6.73 -7.15 13.17
CA GLY A 89 6.16 -6.20 14.11
C GLY A 89 6.63 -4.76 13.88
N HIS A 90 5.90 -3.83 14.48
CA HIS A 90 6.26 -2.41 14.43
C HIS A 90 7.50 -2.13 15.28
N SER A 91 8.39 -1.31 14.76
CA SER A 91 9.56 -0.77 15.46
C SER A 91 10.37 -1.83 16.21
N PRO A 92 10.84 -2.93 15.56
CA PRO A 92 11.75 -3.88 16.19
C PRO A 92 13.02 -3.13 16.66
N ASP A 93 13.45 -3.38 17.90
CA ASP A 93 14.54 -2.60 18.51
C ASP A 93 15.84 -2.58 17.69
N PRO A 94 16.32 -3.71 17.11
CA PRO A 94 17.51 -3.68 16.27
C PRO A 94 17.38 -2.80 15.04
N ILE A 95 16.21 -2.83 14.38
CA ILE A 95 15.95 -2.04 13.17
C ILE A 95 15.81 -0.56 13.52
N ALA A 96 15.06 -0.23 14.57
CA ALA A 96 14.89 1.15 15.02
C ALA A 96 16.23 1.79 15.40
N LYS A 97 17.11 1.02 16.07
CA LYS A 97 18.47 1.44 16.42
C LYS A 97 19.32 1.70 15.17
N ALA A 98 19.36 0.74 14.24
CA ALA A 98 20.13 0.88 13.00
C ALA A 98 19.70 2.09 12.17
N ILE A 99 18.38 2.32 12.06
CA ILE A 99 17.84 3.51 11.35
C ILE A 99 18.27 4.81 12.03
N ALA A 100 18.23 4.87 13.37
CA ALA A 100 18.64 6.05 14.12
C ALA A 100 20.13 6.34 13.95
N GLU A 101 20.98 5.32 14.02
CA GLU A 101 22.42 5.42 13.82
C GLU A 101 22.76 5.87 12.40
N GLN A 102 22.16 5.22 11.38
CA GLN A 102 22.41 5.60 10.00
C GLN A 102 21.83 6.98 9.68
N GLY A 103 20.70 7.35 10.30
CA GLY A 103 20.11 8.68 10.17
C GLY A 103 21.07 9.81 10.57
N ALA A 104 21.88 9.59 11.60
CA ALA A 104 22.90 10.54 12.04
C ALA A 104 24.11 10.62 11.08
N ASN A 105 24.34 9.59 10.26
CA ASN A 105 25.44 9.50 9.30
C ASN A 105 25.04 9.89 7.86
N GLY A 106 23.75 10.15 7.61
CA GLY A 106 23.19 10.47 6.31
C GLY A 106 22.50 9.29 5.63
N LEU A 107 21.32 9.56 5.09
CA LEU A 107 20.46 8.53 4.48
C LEU A 107 20.45 8.59 2.94
N THR A 108 20.83 9.74 2.36
CA THR A 108 20.72 9.94 0.91
C THR A 108 22.07 10.33 0.34
N THR A 109 22.73 9.39 -0.29
CA THR A 109 24.03 9.58 -0.94
C THR A 109 23.98 9.07 -2.36
N MET A 110 24.78 9.68 -3.26
CA MET A 110 24.92 9.19 -4.64
C MET A 110 25.86 7.98 -4.75
N LEU A 111 26.64 7.70 -3.71
CA LEU A 111 27.54 6.58 -3.64
C LEU A 111 27.01 5.49 -2.70
N PRO A 112 27.26 4.20 -2.99
CA PRO A 112 26.82 3.12 -2.12
C PRO A 112 27.61 3.09 -0.82
N GLY A 113 26.94 2.74 0.28
CA GLY A 113 27.59 2.39 1.52
C GLY A 113 27.93 0.89 1.59
N GLU A 114 28.71 0.50 2.59
CA GLU A 114 29.09 -0.90 2.84
C GLU A 114 27.88 -1.81 3.06
N ASP A 115 26.84 -1.30 3.71
CA ASP A 115 25.59 -2.05 3.97
C ASP A 115 24.91 -2.54 2.67
N ALA A 116 25.09 -1.85 1.54
CA ALA A 116 24.57 -2.31 0.27
C ALA A 116 25.23 -3.61 -0.19
N ILE A 117 26.54 -3.77 0.08
CA ILE A 117 27.29 -4.98 -0.23
C ILE A 117 26.83 -6.12 0.67
N ILE A 118 26.78 -5.88 1.98
CA ILE A 118 26.34 -6.87 2.98
C ILE A 118 24.92 -7.35 2.69
N ALA A 119 24.01 -6.43 2.35
CA ALA A 119 22.65 -6.78 1.97
C ALA A 119 22.61 -7.67 0.71
N GLY A 120 23.42 -7.35 -0.30
CA GLY A 120 23.54 -8.16 -1.51
C GLY A 120 24.05 -9.57 -1.24
N GLU A 121 25.08 -9.71 -0.39
CA GLU A 121 25.67 -11.00 0.03
C GLU A 121 24.64 -11.86 0.78
N LEU A 122 23.94 -11.29 1.75
CA LEU A 122 22.89 -11.98 2.51
C LEU A 122 21.70 -12.42 1.60
N LEU A 123 21.33 -11.61 0.64
CA LEU A 123 20.29 -11.97 -0.34
C LEU A 123 20.78 -13.11 -1.26
N ALA A 124 22.03 -13.06 -1.71
CA ALA A 124 22.62 -14.12 -2.54
C ALA A 124 22.69 -15.45 -1.79
N GLU A 125 23.12 -15.44 -0.54
CA GLU A 125 23.15 -16.62 0.34
C GLU A 125 21.74 -17.20 0.54
N ARG A 126 20.75 -16.34 0.86
CA ARG A 126 19.40 -16.79 1.18
C ARG A 126 18.64 -17.35 -0.02
N PHE A 127 18.77 -16.73 -1.17
CA PHE A 127 17.96 -17.05 -2.36
C PHE A 127 18.71 -17.80 -3.46
N GLY A 128 20.01 -17.99 -3.32
CA GLY A 128 20.83 -18.70 -4.32
C GLY A 128 20.99 -17.98 -5.65
N LEU A 129 20.72 -16.68 -5.70
CA LEU A 129 20.85 -15.85 -6.89
C LEU A 129 22.06 -14.91 -6.72
N PRO A 130 23.02 -14.91 -7.68
CA PRO A 130 24.31 -14.24 -7.47
C PRO A 130 24.26 -12.70 -7.56
N PHE A 131 23.23 -12.14 -8.21
CA PHE A 131 23.18 -10.70 -8.48
C PHE A 131 21.84 -10.10 -8.07
N TRP A 132 21.90 -8.93 -7.44
CA TRP A 132 20.74 -8.23 -6.93
C TRP A 132 20.75 -6.77 -7.37
N GLN A 133 19.56 -6.26 -7.67
CA GLN A 133 19.30 -4.84 -7.90
C GLN A 133 18.17 -4.39 -6.99
N VAL A 134 18.36 -3.25 -6.35
CA VAL A 134 17.40 -2.68 -5.41
C VAL A 134 16.52 -1.66 -6.13
N ALA A 135 15.23 -1.71 -5.86
CA ALA A 135 14.26 -0.72 -6.28
C ALA A 135 13.55 -0.14 -5.04
N THR A 136 13.14 1.11 -5.11
CA THR A 136 12.47 1.79 -4.00
C THR A 136 11.09 1.23 -3.72
N THR A 137 10.40 0.76 -4.76
CA THR A 137 9.06 0.18 -4.65
C THR A 137 8.93 -1.10 -5.49
N ALA A 138 7.97 -1.96 -5.13
CA ALA A 138 7.61 -3.11 -5.96
C ALA A 138 7.11 -2.70 -7.36
N THR A 139 6.49 -1.54 -7.48
CA THR A 139 6.12 -0.95 -8.78
C THR A 139 7.34 -0.75 -9.67
N ASP A 140 8.41 -0.18 -9.13
CA ASP A 140 9.63 0.05 -9.90
C ASP A 140 10.33 -1.27 -10.24
N ALA A 141 10.39 -2.21 -9.30
CA ALA A 141 10.94 -3.54 -9.56
C ALA A 141 10.18 -4.24 -10.70
N ASN A 142 8.86 -4.24 -10.66
CA ASN A 142 8.02 -4.83 -11.71
C ASN A 142 8.21 -4.11 -13.07
N ARG A 143 8.35 -2.79 -13.07
CA ARG A 143 8.66 -2.02 -14.29
C ARG A 143 10.00 -2.44 -14.92
N PHE A 144 11.02 -2.63 -14.10
CA PHE A 144 12.33 -3.09 -14.56
C PHE A 144 12.26 -4.52 -15.11
N VAL A 145 11.63 -5.44 -14.38
CA VAL A 145 11.47 -6.84 -14.80
C VAL A 145 10.73 -6.94 -16.13
N ILE A 146 9.63 -6.20 -16.30
CA ILE A 146 8.86 -6.20 -17.56
C ILE A 146 9.72 -5.71 -18.73
N ARG A 147 10.48 -4.63 -18.54
CA ARG A 147 11.40 -4.14 -19.57
C ARG A 147 12.45 -5.17 -19.95
N TRP A 148 13.10 -5.77 -18.97
CA TRP A 148 14.11 -6.80 -19.19
C TRP A 148 13.52 -8.04 -19.86
N ALA A 149 12.40 -8.54 -19.37
CA ALA A 149 11.74 -9.69 -19.97
C ALA A 149 11.40 -9.46 -21.44
N ARG A 150 10.84 -8.30 -21.77
CA ARG A 150 10.54 -7.94 -23.18
C ARG A 150 11.79 -7.80 -24.03
N ALA A 151 12.85 -7.18 -23.50
CA ALA A 151 14.10 -7.01 -24.24
C ALA A 151 14.78 -8.34 -24.54
N ILE A 152 14.81 -9.26 -23.58
CA ILE A 152 15.46 -10.57 -23.72
C ILE A 152 14.65 -11.52 -24.61
N THR A 153 13.32 -11.53 -24.42
CA THR A 153 12.45 -12.51 -25.10
C THR A 153 11.84 -12.00 -26.40
N ASN A 154 11.90 -10.70 -26.65
CA ASN A 154 11.18 -10.01 -27.73
C ASN A 154 9.66 -10.27 -27.72
N ARG A 155 9.09 -10.66 -26.57
CA ARG A 155 7.66 -10.90 -26.37
C ARG A 155 7.01 -9.66 -25.76
N LYS A 156 5.83 -9.29 -26.25
CA LYS A 156 5.12 -8.07 -25.81
C LYS A 156 4.03 -8.35 -24.79
N VAL A 157 3.39 -9.51 -24.88
CA VAL A 157 2.21 -9.86 -24.07
C VAL A 157 2.62 -10.29 -22.68
N LEU A 158 1.87 -9.81 -21.68
CA LEU A 158 1.98 -10.18 -20.28
C LEU A 158 0.72 -10.92 -19.84
N LEU A 159 0.92 -12.03 -19.13
CA LEU A 159 -0.18 -12.69 -18.42
C LEU A 159 -0.34 -12.03 -17.05
N VAL A 160 -1.54 -11.52 -16.79
CA VAL A 160 -1.90 -10.87 -15.52
C VAL A 160 -3.07 -11.63 -14.91
N PHE A 161 -2.97 -11.99 -13.63
CA PHE A 161 -4.05 -12.63 -12.91
C PHE A 161 -5.06 -11.59 -12.42
N ASP A 162 -6.34 -11.81 -12.71
CA ASP A 162 -7.41 -10.94 -12.22
C ASP A 162 -7.52 -11.00 -10.70
N GLY A 163 -7.84 -9.85 -10.08
CA GLY A 163 -7.91 -9.72 -8.63
C GLY A 163 -6.56 -9.59 -7.90
N CYS A 164 -5.42 -9.75 -8.59
CA CYS A 164 -4.09 -9.55 -8.01
C CYS A 164 -3.62 -8.10 -8.15
N TYR A 165 -2.84 -7.64 -7.18
CA TYR A 165 -2.18 -6.34 -7.21
C TYR A 165 -0.70 -6.50 -7.56
N HIS A 166 -0.25 -5.80 -8.59
CA HIS A 166 1.12 -5.86 -9.10
C HIS A 166 1.82 -4.50 -9.10
N GLY A 167 1.44 -3.61 -8.19
CA GLY A 167 1.87 -2.22 -8.21
C GLY A 167 1.10 -1.40 -9.25
N THR A 168 1.54 -0.17 -9.47
CA THR A 168 0.90 0.79 -10.36
C THR A 168 1.62 0.91 -11.73
N VAL A 169 2.17 -0.20 -12.22
CA VAL A 169 2.73 -0.27 -13.57
C VAL A 169 1.58 -0.39 -14.57
N ASP A 170 1.51 0.53 -15.52
CA ASP A 170 0.39 0.61 -16.48
C ASP A 170 0.12 -0.70 -17.22
N ASP A 171 1.20 -1.41 -17.59
CA ASP A 171 1.12 -2.70 -18.29
C ASP A 171 0.37 -3.80 -17.51
N VAL A 172 0.26 -3.70 -16.19
CA VAL A 172 -0.38 -4.70 -15.32
C VAL A 172 -1.60 -4.19 -14.59
N MET A 173 -1.96 -2.92 -14.79
CA MET A 173 -3.14 -2.27 -14.22
C MET A 173 -4.41 -2.62 -15.01
N VAL A 174 -4.68 -3.90 -15.13
CA VAL A 174 -5.81 -4.45 -15.90
C VAL A 174 -6.62 -5.44 -15.07
N ARG A 175 -7.86 -5.66 -15.49
CA ARG A 175 -8.75 -6.69 -14.96
C ARG A 175 -9.64 -7.24 -16.08
N CYS A 176 -10.21 -8.41 -15.85
CA CYS A 176 -11.22 -8.96 -16.74
C CYS A 176 -12.61 -8.46 -16.35
N LYS A 177 -13.33 -7.88 -17.29
CA LYS A 177 -14.75 -7.52 -17.15
C LYS A 177 -15.49 -8.02 -18.38
N GLU A 178 -16.46 -8.94 -18.17
CA GLU A 178 -17.28 -9.51 -19.24
C GLU A 178 -16.44 -10.13 -20.39
N GLY A 179 -15.35 -10.84 -20.02
CA GLY A 179 -14.45 -11.45 -20.99
C GLY A 179 -13.52 -10.50 -21.74
N ARG A 180 -13.48 -9.23 -21.34
CA ARG A 180 -12.61 -8.21 -21.96
C ARG A 180 -11.61 -7.68 -20.95
N THR A 181 -10.40 -7.41 -21.40
CA THR A 181 -9.40 -6.71 -20.61
C THR A 181 -9.79 -5.23 -20.53
N VAL A 182 -9.96 -4.73 -19.30
CA VAL A 182 -10.23 -3.33 -19.01
C VAL A 182 -9.24 -2.79 -18.00
N HIS A 183 -9.03 -1.49 -17.99
CA HIS A 183 -8.20 -0.84 -16.97
C HIS A 183 -8.72 -1.12 -15.56
N ARG A 184 -7.81 -1.40 -14.64
CA ARG A 184 -8.10 -1.49 -13.22
C ARG A 184 -8.13 -0.07 -12.65
N GLY A 185 -9.23 0.26 -12.00
CA GLY A 185 -9.46 1.60 -11.47
C GLY A 185 -10.31 2.45 -12.41
N GLY A 186 -11.14 3.29 -11.82
CA GLY A 186 -11.87 4.30 -12.56
C GLY A 186 -10.94 5.45 -12.98
N PRO A 187 -11.39 6.34 -13.86
CA PRO A 187 -10.60 7.49 -14.32
C PRO A 187 -10.17 8.44 -13.20
N VAL A 188 -10.69 8.28 -12.01
CA VAL A 188 -10.38 9.11 -10.83
C VAL A 188 -9.21 8.58 -10.01
N SER A 189 -8.93 7.28 -10.06
CA SER A 189 -7.93 6.65 -9.21
C SER A 189 -6.50 6.85 -9.70
N TYR A 190 -6.31 6.99 -11.02
CA TYR A 190 -4.98 7.11 -11.62
C TYR A 190 -5.09 8.08 -12.78
N THR A 191 -4.98 9.33 -12.44
CA THR A 191 -5.03 10.45 -13.36
C THR A 191 -4.36 10.18 -14.70
N HIS A 192 -5.14 10.26 -15.78
CA HIS A 192 -4.72 10.67 -17.11
C HIS A 192 -3.97 9.68 -17.98
N LEU A 193 -4.16 8.38 -17.84
CA LEU A 193 -3.72 7.50 -18.90
C LEU A 193 -4.86 7.21 -19.87
N THR A 194 -5.20 8.24 -20.63
CA THR A 194 -5.82 8.12 -21.94
C THR A 194 -4.75 7.78 -23.00
N LEU A 195 -3.82 6.92 -22.68
CA LEU A 195 -3.07 6.25 -23.72
C LEU A 195 -3.96 5.10 -24.20
N PRO A 196 -4.26 4.99 -25.49
CA PRO A 196 -4.87 3.80 -26.03
C PRO A 196 -3.88 2.66 -25.84
N THR A 197 -3.92 2.02 -24.67
CA THR A 197 -3.36 0.70 -24.54
C THR A 197 -4.29 -0.19 -25.33
N THR A 198 -4.01 -0.29 -26.61
CA THR A 198 -4.59 -1.33 -27.44
C THR A 198 -4.21 -2.62 -26.73
N PRO A 199 -5.18 -3.43 -26.27
CA PRO A 199 -4.85 -4.77 -25.83
C PRO A 199 -4.33 -5.48 -27.07
N TYR A 200 -3.01 -5.68 -27.11
CA TYR A 200 -2.44 -6.56 -28.12
C TYR A 200 -2.80 -7.98 -27.69
N VAL A 201 -3.82 -8.51 -28.34
CA VAL A 201 -4.15 -9.93 -28.34
C VAL A 201 -3.07 -10.67 -29.12
#